data_c241fc240b5db84c5c46e17d28b613f5
#
_entry.id   c241fc240b5db84c5c46e17d28b613f5
#
_cell.length_a   1.000
_cell.length_b   1.000
_cell.length_c   1.000
_cell.angle_alpha   90.00
_cell.angle_beta   90.00
_cell.angle_gamma   90.00
#
_symmetry.space_group_name_H-M   'P 1'
#
loop_
_entity.id
_entity.type
_entity.pdbx_description
1 polymer ?
#
loop_
_entity_poly.entity_id
_entity_poly.type
_entity_poly.pdbx_seq_one_letter_code
_entity_poly.pdbx_strand_id
1 'polypeptide(L)'
;SGSTGAVLVGGQVLVGRSKGVERPPLAPLIPTTKGVALLIDCGANVDARPSHLVQFAKMGSIYMENVVGIKNPKVAIVNNGAEEEKGNALVKETFPLLKECKGINFIGSIEARDIPYGYADVVVCEAFVGNVILKLYEGVGGALIQKVKEGLMTSLKTKIGALLIKPALKSTLKSFDASEHGGAPLLGLKGLVVKTHGSAKAIEIKHAIFQCVQFKQQKINEKIAEHILEDQPDKTAEKQEQ
;
A
#
# COMPACT_ATOMS: atom_id res chain seq x y z
N SER A 1 -12.71 -8.89 8.32
CA SER A 1 -11.85 -8.35 9.39
C SER A 1 -11.25 -9.49 10.19
N GLY A 2 -10.14 -9.24 10.88
CA GLY A 2 -9.51 -10.26 11.71
C GLY A 2 -7.98 -10.25 11.60
N SER A 3 -7.33 -11.36 12.05
CA SER A 3 -5.88 -11.52 11.98
C SER A 3 -5.39 -11.49 10.53
N THR A 4 -4.36 -10.70 10.25
CA THR A 4 -3.74 -10.62 8.91
C THR A 4 -3.24 -11.99 8.44
N GLY A 5 -2.61 -12.77 9.36
CA GLY A 5 -2.14 -14.11 9.04
C GLY A 5 -3.26 -15.06 8.62
N ALA A 6 -4.41 -15.06 9.34
CA ALA A 6 -5.54 -15.89 8.98
C ALA A 6 -6.15 -15.51 7.62
N VAL A 7 -6.27 -14.21 7.33
CA VAL A 7 -6.76 -13.71 6.02
C VAL A 7 -5.78 -14.09 4.90
N LEU A 8 -4.47 -13.96 5.13
CA LEU A 8 -3.44 -14.34 4.17
C LEU A 8 -3.49 -15.83 3.86
N VAL A 9 -3.50 -16.70 4.88
CA VAL A 9 -3.56 -18.15 4.70
C VAL A 9 -4.86 -18.54 4.00
N GLY A 10 -6.00 -18.03 4.46
CA GLY A 10 -7.30 -18.26 3.83
C GLY A 10 -7.34 -17.81 2.37
N GLY A 11 -6.80 -16.63 2.07
CA GLY A 11 -6.67 -16.12 0.70
C GLY A 11 -5.81 -17.02 -0.19
N GLN A 12 -4.65 -17.47 0.31
CA GLN A 12 -3.75 -18.33 -0.47
C GLN A 12 -4.30 -19.74 -0.67
N VAL A 13 -4.92 -20.33 0.36
CA VAL A 13 -5.37 -21.73 0.33
C VAL A 13 -6.73 -21.86 -0.35
N LEU A 14 -7.71 -20.99 -0.01
CA LEU A 14 -9.09 -21.11 -0.48
C LEU A 14 -9.32 -20.38 -1.81
N VAL A 15 -8.73 -19.20 -2.00
CA VAL A 15 -8.88 -18.40 -3.24
C VAL A 15 -7.79 -18.76 -4.25
N GLY A 16 -6.58 -18.99 -3.77
CA GLY A 16 -5.42 -19.32 -4.58
C GLY A 16 -4.72 -18.11 -5.18
N ARG A 17 -3.44 -18.28 -5.50
CA ARG A 17 -2.60 -17.26 -6.14
C ARG A 17 -2.83 -17.21 -7.65
N SER A 18 -2.79 -16.03 -8.24
CA SER A 18 -2.73 -15.86 -9.69
C SER A 18 -1.46 -16.49 -10.26
N LYS A 19 -1.53 -16.93 -11.52
CA LYS A 19 -0.38 -17.56 -12.19
C LYS A 19 0.79 -16.57 -12.25
N GLY A 20 1.98 -17.03 -11.92
CA GLY A 20 3.21 -16.19 -11.89
C GLY A 20 3.42 -15.41 -10.59
N VAL A 21 2.40 -15.19 -9.76
CA VAL A 21 2.54 -14.50 -8.49
C VAL A 21 3.22 -15.40 -7.45
N GLU A 22 4.35 -14.94 -6.93
CA GLU A 22 5.10 -15.68 -5.91
C GLU A 22 4.48 -15.51 -4.51
N ARG A 23 4.17 -14.27 -4.14
CA ARG A 23 3.58 -13.93 -2.84
C ARG A 23 2.53 -12.82 -2.98
N PRO A 24 1.35 -12.97 -2.42
CA PRO A 24 0.35 -11.91 -2.38
C PRO A 24 0.69 -10.92 -1.27
N PRO A 25 0.91 -9.62 -1.58
CA PRO A 25 1.12 -8.56 -0.59
C PRO A 25 -0.18 -8.01 -0.05
N LEU A 26 -0.15 -7.48 1.18
CA LEU A 26 -1.20 -6.63 1.74
C LEU A 26 -0.88 -5.16 1.46
N ALA A 27 -1.79 -4.46 0.79
CA ALA A 27 -1.51 -3.15 0.21
C ALA A 27 -2.53 -2.07 0.64
N PRO A 28 -2.44 -1.52 1.87
CA PRO A 28 -3.30 -0.41 2.29
C PRO A 28 -2.96 0.89 1.56
N LEU A 29 -3.98 1.71 1.32
CA LEU A 29 -3.81 3.12 1.01
C LEU A 29 -3.57 3.90 2.31
N ILE A 30 -2.58 4.78 2.28
CA ILE A 30 -2.27 5.71 3.37
C ILE A 30 -2.45 7.15 2.89
N PRO A 31 -3.02 8.05 3.72
CA PRO A 31 -3.20 9.45 3.34
C PRO A 31 -1.87 10.19 3.29
N THR A 32 -1.77 11.14 2.35
CA THR A 32 -0.63 12.04 2.18
C THR A 32 -1.11 13.45 1.97
N THR A 33 -0.21 14.44 1.97
CA THR A 33 -0.55 15.84 1.66
C THR A 33 -1.02 16.05 0.21
N LYS A 34 -0.80 15.06 -0.69
CA LYS A 34 -1.19 15.13 -2.10
C LYS A 34 -2.33 14.16 -2.47
N GLY A 35 -2.95 13.54 -1.49
CA GLY A 35 -4.00 12.52 -1.68
C GLY A 35 -3.65 11.23 -0.96
N VAL A 36 -3.41 10.15 -1.69
CA VAL A 36 -3.07 8.83 -1.10
C VAL A 36 -1.83 8.23 -1.75
N ALA A 37 -1.13 7.39 -1.00
CA ALA A 37 -0.09 6.50 -1.50
C ALA A 37 -0.43 5.06 -1.13
N LEU A 38 -0.04 4.10 -1.96
CA LEU A 38 -0.15 2.68 -1.67
C LEU A 38 1.11 2.20 -0.97
N LEU A 39 0.99 1.71 0.25
CA LEU A 39 2.10 1.09 0.98
C LEU A 39 2.02 -0.44 0.79
N ILE A 40 3.07 -1.03 0.22
CA ILE A 40 3.08 -2.44 -0.19
C ILE A 40 4.46 -3.07 0.02
N ASP A 41 4.64 -4.08 0.86
CA ASP A 41 3.71 -4.92 1.62
C ASP A 41 3.55 -4.43 3.08
N CYS A 42 2.38 -4.65 3.68
CA CYS A 42 2.08 -4.27 5.06
C CYS A 42 1.65 -5.46 5.93
N GLY A 43 2.54 -6.42 6.15
CA GLY A 43 2.31 -7.49 7.14
C GLY A 43 1.90 -8.85 6.56
N ALA A 44 2.09 -9.10 5.25
CA ALA A 44 1.85 -10.40 4.66
C ALA A 44 3.15 -11.22 4.49
N ASN A 45 4.26 -10.61 4.04
CA ASN A 45 5.49 -11.33 3.69
C ASN A 45 6.71 -10.70 4.37
N VAL A 46 7.04 -11.17 5.58
CA VAL A 46 8.17 -10.65 6.37
C VAL A 46 9.50 -11.01 5.71
N ASP A 47 9.66 -12.28 5.28
CA ASP A 47 10.85 -12.77 4.60
C ASP A 47 10.68 -12.63 3.08
N ALA A 48 10.69 -11.39 2.59
CA ALA A 48 10.59 -11.11 1.16
C ALA A 48 11.93 -11.33 0.45
N ARG A 49 11.85 -11.63 -0.86
CA ARG A 49 12.98 -11.69 -1.78
C ARG A 49 12.93 -10.51 -2.75
N PRO A 50 14.03 -10.17 -3.43
CA PRO A 50 14.02 -9.11 -4.44
C PRO A 50 12.93 -9.28 -5.51
N SER A 51 12.70 -10.52 -6.00
CA SER A 51 11.63 -10.83 -6.97
C SER A 51 10.24 -10.50 -6.44
N HIS A 52 9.98 -10.68 -5.14
CA HIS A 52 8.71 -10.32 -4.51
C HIS A 52 8.48 -8.81 -4.57
N LEU A 53 9.51 -8.00 -4.21
CA LEU A 53 9.39 -6.54 -4.20
C LEU A 53 9.18 -5.98 -5.62
N VAL A 54 9.80 -6.59 -6.63
CA VAL A 54 9.54 -6.24 -8.04
C VAL A 54 8.09 -6.54 -8.42
N GLN A 55 7.56 -7.71 -8.03
CA GLN A 55 6.15 -8.03 -8.25
C GLN A 55 5.22 -7.07 -7.49
N PHE A 56 5.58 -6.67 -6.25
CA PHE A 56 4.81 -5.70 -5.46
C PHE A 56 4.77 -4.34 -6.15
N ALA A 57 5.88 -3.87 -6.69
CA ALA A 57 5.96 -2.63 -7.46
C ALA A 57 4.99 -2.63 -8.65
N LYS A 58 4.97 -3.70 -9.43
CA LYS A 58 4.06 -3.88 -10.57
C LYS A 58 2.60 -3.93 -10.13
N MET A 59 2.29 -4.78 -9.14
CA MET A 59 0.92 -4.89 -8.62
C MET A 59 0.42 -3.55 -8.06
N GLY A 60 1.30 -2.82 -7.35
CA GLY A 60 1.00 -1.51 -6.82
C GLY A 60 0.74 -0.47 -7.92
N SER A 61 1.57 -0.46 -8.97
CA SER A 61 1.40 0.43 -10.12
C SER A 61 0.06 0.20 -10.83
N ILE A 62 -0.27 -1.07 -11.12
CA ILE A 62 -1.56 -1.45 -11.74
C ILE A 62 -2.73 -1.02 -10.86
N TYR A 63 -2.64 -1.22 -9.54
CA TYR A 63 -3.69 -0.84 -8.61
C TYR A 63 -3.89 0.69 -8.58
N MET A 64 -2.82 1.46 -8.43
CA MET A 64 -2.89 2.92 -8.38
C MET A 64 -3.42 3.52 -9.68
N GLU A 65 -3.05 2.97 -10.82
CA GLU A 65 -3.53 3.44 -12.11
C GLU A 65 -5.01 3.12 -12.34
N ASN A 66 -5.44 1.90 -12.03
CA ASN A 66 -6.78 1.43 -12.43
C ASN A 66 -7.85 1.61 -11.34
N VAL A 67 -7.49 1.62 -10.07
CA VAL A 67 -8.44 1.79 -8.95
C VAL A 67 -8.46 3.21 -8.43
N VAL A 68 -7.28 3.81 -8.25
CA VAL A 68 -7.16 5.17 -7.73
C VAL A 68 -7.21 6.21 -8.85
N GLY A 69 -6.79 5.85 -10.07
CA GLY A 69 -6.84 6.71 -11.26
C GLY A 69 -5.61 7.59 -11.47
N ILE A 70 -4.50 7.28 -10.81
CA ILE A 70 -3.23 8.00 -10.97
C ILE A 70 -2.48 7.44 -12.18
N LYS A 71 -2.41 8.20 -13.26
CA LYS A 71 -1.68 7.80 -14.48
C LYS A 71 -0.18 7.78 -14.24
N ASN A 72 0.48 6.69 -14.68
CA ASN A 72 1.92 6.50 -14.55
C ASN A 72 2.43 6.73 -13.12
N PRO A 73 1.91 6.01 -12.12
CA PRO A 73 2.18 6.26 -10.70
C PRO A 73 3.67 6.12 -10.38
N LYS A 74 4.18 7.03 -9.57
CA LYS A 74 5.58 7.03 -9.11
C LYS A 74 5.79 5.91 -8.11
N VAL A 75 6.70 5.01 -8.42
CA VAL A 75 7.08 3.86 -7.58
C VAL A 75 8.42 4.14 -6.91
N ALA A 76 8.49 4.00 -5.58
CA ALA A 76 9.74 4.11 -4.83
C ALA A 76 9.89 2.94 -3.87
N ILE A 77 11.15 2.55 -3.60
CA ILE A 77 11.49 1.57 -2.56
C ILE A 77 11.85 2.29 -1.27
N VAL A 78 11.33 1.79 -0.13
CA VAL A 78 11.69 2.33 1.18
C VAL A 78 13.15 2.06 1.48
N ASN A 79 13.87 3.11 1.87
CA ASN A 79 15.29 3.04 2.20
C ASN A 79 15.60 3.95 3.41
N ASN A 80 16.80 3.81 3.97
CA ASN A 80 17.34 4.65 5.05
C ASN A 80 18.13 5.86 4.54
N GLY A 81 18.10 6.13 3.25
CA GLY A 81 18.70 7.27 2.58
C GLY A 81 18.34 7.28 1.10
N ALA A 82 18.60 8.40 0.41
CA ALA A 82 18.26 8.58 -1.00
C ALA A 82 19.25 7.90 -1.96
N GLU A 83 20.48 7.62 -1.49
CA GLU A 83 21.58 7.09 -2.30
C GLU A 83 21.36 5.61 -2.62
N GLU A 84 21.72 5.19 -3.84
CA GLU A 84 21.51 3.81 -4.33
C GLU A 84 22.26 2.73 -3.53
N GLU A 85 23.42 3.07 -2.98
CA GLU A 85 24.26 2.17 -2.20
C GLU A 85 23.78 1.95 -0.76
N LYS A 86 22.83 2.75 -0.28
CA LYS A 86 22.26 2.61 1.06
C LYS A 86 21.22 1.50 1.12
N GLY A 87 20.87 1.11 2.34
CA GLY A 87 19.86 0.09 2.61
C GLY A 87 20.45 -1.25 3.10
N ASN A 88 19.55 -2.14 3.47
CA ASN A 88 19.88 -3.52 3.80
C ASN A 88 20.13 -4.35 2.52
N ALA A 89 20.54 -5.61 2.68
CA ALA A 89 20.82 -6.51 1.56
C ALA A 89 19.63 -6.61 0.58
N LEU A 90 18.41 -6.77 1.10
CA LEU A 90 17.21 -6.88 0.28
C LEU A 90 16.98 -5.64 -0.59
N VAL A 91 17.14 -4.43 -0.04
CA VAL A 91 16.97 -3.17 -0.78
C VAL A 91 18.05 -3.04 -1.86
N LYS A 92 19.33 -3.31 -1.51
CA LYS A 92 20.46 -3.24 -2.45
C LYS A 92 20.32 -4.20 -3.63
N GLU A 93 19.84 -5.42 -3.38
CA GLU A 93 19.59 -6.41 -4.42
C GLU A 93 18.35 -6.08 -5.26
N THR A 94 17.32 -5.46 -4.66
CA THR A 94 16.06 -5.11 -5.35
C THR A 94 16.19 -3.86 -6.20
N PHE A 95 16.96 -2.88 -5.76
CA PHE A 95 17.05 -1.56 -6.43
C PHE A 95 17.39 -1.65 -7.93
N PRO A 96 18.48 -2.35 -8.35
CA PRO A 96 18.80 -2.49 -9.77
C PRO A 96 17.69 -3.20 -10.55
N LEU A 97 17.02 -4.19 -9.95
CA LEU A 97 15.91 -4.89 -10.61
C LEU A 97 14.71 -3.98 -10.87
N LEU A 98 14.41 -3.07 -9.91
CA LEU A 98 13.35 -2.07 -10.10
C LEU A 98 13.73 -1.02 -11.14
N LYS A 99 15.00 -0.64 -11.22
CA LYS A 99 15.53 0.32 -12.21
C LYS A 99 15.41 -0.20 -13.65
N GLU A 100 15.61 -1.49 -13.83
CA GLU A 100 15.47 -2.19 -15.12
C GLU A 100 14.04 -2.65 -15.43
N CYS A 101 13.15 -2.61 -14.44
CA CYS A 101 11.80 -3.14 -14.54
C CYS A 101 10.96 -2.29 -15.51
N LYS A 102 10.49 -2.91 -16.59
CA LYS A 102 9.59 -2.27 -17.54
C LYS A 102 8.17 -2.18 -16.99
N GLY A 103 7.41 -1.17 -17.44
CA GLY A 103 5.99 -1.01 -17.09
C GLY A 103 5.74 -0.38 -15.72
N ILE A 104 6.77 0.12 -15.03
CA ILE A 104 6.64 0.93 -13.83
C ILE A 104 7.42 2.25 -13.96
N ASN A 105 6.96 3.27 -13.27
CA ASN A 105 7.67 4.56 -13.17
C ASN A 105 8.50 4.58 -11.89
N PHE A 106 9.62 3.85 -11.87
CA PHE A 106 10.50 3.80 -10.72
C PHE A 106 11.30 5.09 -10.57
N ILE A 107 11.15 5.75 -9.41
CA ILE A 107 11.79 7.04 -9.10
C ILE A 107 12.95 6.92 -8.09
N GLY A 108 13.34 5.70 -7.68
CA GLY A 108 14.43 5.47 -6.75
C GLY A 108 13.97 5.18 -5.32
N SER A 109 14.81 5.57 -4.35
CA SER A 109 14.55 5.39 -2.91
C SER A 109 13.65 6.47 -2.33
N ILE A 110 12.89 6.11 -1.28
CA ILE A 110 12.15 7.06 -0.44
C ILE A 110 12.44 6.78 1.04
N GLU A 111 12.72 7.83 1.81
CA GLU A 111 12.80 7.71 3.26
C GLU A 111 11.40 7.74 3.89
N ALA A 112 11.22 7.05 5.02
CA ALA A 112 9.91 6.99 5.69
C ALA A 112 9.34 8.36 6.07
N ARG A 113 10.21 9.34 6.37
CA ARG A 113 9.80 10.74 6.67
C ARG A 113 9.18 11.47 5.48
N ASP A 114 9.45 11.03 4.26
CA ASP A 114 8.99 11.69 3.02
C ASP A 114 7.65 11.12 2.52
N ILE A 115 7.25 9.95 3.02
CA ILE A 115 5.98 9.30 2.66
C ILE A 115 4.76 10.22 2.91
N PRO A 116 4.64 10.92 4.08
CA PRO A 116 3.51 11.81 4.33
C PRO A 116 3.35 12.96 3.34
N TYR A 117 4.43 13.32 2.64
CA TYR A 117 4.41 14.41 1.64
C TYR A 117 3.96 13.96 0.23
N GLY A 118 3.75 12.65 0.02
CA GLY A 118 3.29 12.12 -1.25
C GLY A 118 4.31 12.30 -2.38
N TYR A 119 5.58 11.99 -2.12
CA TYR A 119 6.62 12.01 -3.16
C TYR A 119 6.57 10.79 -4.06
N ALA A 120 6.03 9.67 -3.56
CA ALA A 120 5.72 8.48 -4.34
C ALA A 120 4.24 8.10 -4.19
N ASP A 121 3.68 7.49 -5.24
CA ASP A 121 2.31 6.98 -5.26
C ASP A 121 2.26 5.51 -4.82
N VAL A 122 3.33 4.75 -5.08
CA VAL A 122 3.54 3.36 -4.64
C VAL A 122 4.82 3.28 -3.83
N VAL A 123 4.70 2.90 -2.57
CA VAL A 123 5.79 2.79 -1.61
C VAL A 123 6.05 1.31 -1.33
N VAL A 124 7.13 0.77 -1.89
CA VAL A 124 7.48 -0.65 -1.87
C VAL A 124 8.40 -0.97 -0.70
N CYS A 125 8.06 -1.98 0.07
CA CYS A 125 8.89 -2.52 1.15
C CYS A 125 8.49 -3.98 1.44
N GLU A 126 9.24 -4.66 2.30
CA GLU A 126 8.79 -5.93 2.88
C GLU A 126 7.83 -5.69 4.06
N ALA A 127 7.13 -6.75 4.46
CA ALA A 127 5.99 -6.63 5.37
C ALA A 127 6.32 -6.12 6.78
N PHE A 128 7.52 -6.36 7.30
CA PHE A 128 7.90 -5.86 8.63
C PHE A 128 8.06 -4.35 8.59
N VAL A 129 8.84 -3.82 7.65
CA VAL A 129 9.02 -2.38 7.46
C VAL A 129 7.68 -1.71 7.16
N GLY A 130 6.88 -2.26 6.25
CA GLY A 130 5.58 -1.68 5.91
C GLY A 130 4.60 -1.66 7.09
N ASN A 131 4.57 -2.72 7.90
CA ASN A 131 3.72 -2.75 9.09
C ASN A 131 4.19 -1.76 10.18
N VAL A 132 5.52 -1.60 10.35
CA VAL A 132 6.10 -0.60 11.27
C VAL A 132 5.72 0.82 10.84
N ILE A 133 5.91 1.14 9.55
CA ILE A 133 5.51 2.43 8.97
C ILE A 133 4.03 2.68 9.20
N LEU A 134 3.15 1.75 8.82
CA LEU A 134 1.70 1.88 8.97
C LEU A 134 1.29 2.12 10.42
N LYS A 135 1.81 1.33 11.35
CA LYS A 135 1.46 1.44 12.77
C LYS A 135 1.98 2.73 13.42
N LEU A 136 3.18 3.16 13.04
CA LEU A 136 3.72 4.44 13.49
C LEU A 136 2.91 5.60 12.93
N TYR A 137 2.53 5.54 11.65
CA TYR A 137 1.71 6.54 10.98
C TYR A 137 0.35 6.72 11.65
N GLU A 138 -0.35 5.60 11.90
CA GLU A 138 -1.61 5.57 12.64
C GLU A 138 -1.46 6.12 14.08
N GLY A 139 -0.41 5.71 14.78
CA GLY A 139 -0.15 6.10 16.17
C GLY A 139 0.18 7.58 16.32
N VAL A 140 1.09 8.10 15.49
CA VAL A 140 1.48 9.53 15.51
C VAL A 140 0.31 10.42 15.12
N GLY A 141 -0.46 10.05 14.09
CA GLY A 141 -1.66 10.77 13.68
C GLY A 141 -2.67 10.89 14.82
N GLY A 142 -2.98 9.77 15.48
CA GLY A 142 -3.89 9.74 16.64
C GLY A 142 -3.40 10.60 17.81
N ALA A 143 -2.12 10.47 18.17
CA ALA A 143 -1.51 11.22 19.27
C ALA A 143 -1.51 12.74 19.01
N LEU A 144 -1.21 13.16 17.77
CA LEU A 144 -1.22 14.56 17.37
C LEU A 144 -2.64 15.16 17.46
N ILE A 145 -3.63 14.45 16.94
CA ILE A 145 -5.05 14.88 17.02
C ILE A 145 -5.48 15.02 18.49
N GLN A 146 -5.09 14.08 19.34
CA GLN A 146 -5.39 14.15 20.78
C GLN A 146 -4.73 15.39 21.41
N LYS A 147 -3.46 15.66 21.14
CA LYS A 147 -2.74 16.83 21.67
C LYS A 147 -3.33 18.16 21.22
N VAL A 148 -3.72 18.26 19.96
CA VAL A 148 -4.43 19.43 19.42
C VAL A 148 -5.75 19.64 20.16
N LYS A 149 -6.54 18.57 20.37
CA LYS A 149 -7.81 18.61 21.11
C LYS A 149 -7.60 19.05 22.57
N GLU A 150 -6.59 18.49 23.26
CA GLU A 150 -6.24 18.91 24.63
C GLU A 150 -5.93 20.41 24.68
N GLY A 151 -5.06 20.91 23.79
CA GLY A 151 -4.71 22.33 23.70
C GLY A 151 -5.92 23.25 23.46
N LEU A 152 -6.83 22.84 22.58
CA LEU A 152 -8.06 23.58 22.28
C LEU A 152 -9.03 23.63 23.45
N MET A 153 -8.94 22.72 24.44
CA MET A 153 -9.82 22.64 25.59
C MET A 153 -9.27 23.32 26.87
N THR A 154 -8.12 23.98 26.80
CA THR A 154 -7.43 24.54 27.97
C THR A 154 -8.10 25.77 28.58
N SER A 155 -8.79 26.61 27.80
CA SER A 155 -9.41 27.85 28.28
C SER A 155 -10.73 28.12 27.57
N LEU A 156 -11.53 29.06 28.11
CA LEU A 156 -12.77 29.48 27.47
C LEU A 156 -12.50 30.11 26.09
N LYS A 157 -11.44 30.90 25.98
CA LYS A 157 -11.04 31.53 24.70
C LYS A 157 -10.69 30.51 23.63
N THR A 158 -9.89 29.50 23.98
CA THR A 158 -9.51 28.43 23.04
C THR A 158 -10.69 27.54 22.66
N LYS A 159 -11.64 27.28 23.58
CA LYS A 159 -12.89 26.56 23.27
C LYS A 159 -13.77 27.30 22.28
N ILE A 160 -13.92 28.63 22.43
CA ILE A 160 -14.66 29.46 21.47
C ILE A 160 -13.94 29.44 20.11
N GLY A 161 -12.61 29.61 20.09
CA GLY A 161 -11.81 29.51 18.88
C GLY A 161 -11.97 28.15 18.19
N ALA A 162 -11.94 27.04 18.97
CA ALA A 162 -12.16 25.70 18.48
C ALA A 162 -13.54 25.51 17.83
N LEU A 163 -14.58 26.12 18.39
CA LEU A 163 -15.93 26.08 17.80
C LEU A 163 -15.96 26.77 16.43
N LEU A 164 -15.31 27.90 16.31
CA LEU A 164 -15.23 28.68 15.05
C LEU A 164 -14.47 27.92 13.96
N ILE A 165 -13.33 27.29 14.29
CA ILE A 165 -12.50 26.57 13.31
C ILE A 165 -12.95 25.11 13.07
N LYS A 166 -13.91 24.61 13.86
CA LYS A 166 -14.38 23.21 13.80
C LYS A 166 -14.71 22.70 12.39
N PRO A 167 -15.41 23.46 11.51
CA PRO A 167 -15.70 23.00 10.15
C PRO A 167 -14.43 22.79 9.32
N ALA A 168 -13.49 23.74 9.36
CA ALA A 168 -12.22 23.67 8.64
C ALA A 168 -11.35 22.51 9.17
N LEU A 169 -11.23 22.40 10.49
CA LEU A 169 -10.46 21.32 11.12
C LEU A 169 -11.04 19.95 10.76
N LYS A 170 -12.37 19.79 10.77
CA LYS A 170 -13.05 18.55 10.39
C LYS A 170 -12.76 18.19 8.94
N SER A 171 -12.78 19.16 8.02
CA SER A 171 -12.47 18.94 6.60
C SER A 171 -11.01 18.49 6.41
N THR A 172 -10.07 19.17 7.07
CA THR A 172 -8.64 18.82 7.02
C THR A 172 -8.39 17.44 7.60
N LEU A 173 -8.95 17.10 8.77
CA LEU A 173 -8.76 15.78 9.37
C LEU A 173 -9.39 14.67 8.53
N LYS A 174 -10.50 14.95 7.85
CA LYS A 174 -11.14 13.98 6.95
C LYS A 174 -10.24 13.61 5.77
N SER A 175 -9.46 14.54 5.22
CA SER A 175 -8.52 14.25 4.13
C SER A 175 -7.36 13.35 4.55
N PHE A 176 -7.10 13.23 5.86
CA PHE A 176 -6.10 12.33 6.45
C PHE A 176 -6.71 11.07 7.08
N ASP A 177 -7.99 10.81 6.86
CA ASP A 177 -8.66 9.63 7.40
C ASP A 177 -8.55 8.44 6.45
N ALA A 178 -7.71 7.46 6.79
CA ALA A 178 -7.54 6.24 6.01
C ALA A 178 -8.85 5.43 5.86
N SER A 179 -9.84 5.62 6.76
CA SER A 179 -11.14 4.93 6.69
C SER A 179 -11.98 5.29 5.46
N GLU A 180 -11.72 6.43 4.85
CA GLU A 180 -12.37 6.87 3.61
C GLU A 180 -11.93 6.04 2.38
N HIS A 181 -10.80 5.33 2.47
CA HIS A 181 -10.20 4.61 1.33
C HIS A 181 -10.48 3.09 1.34
N GLY A 182 -11.31 2.61 2.26
CA GLY A 182 -11.71 1.21 2.32
C GLY A 182 -10.76 0.33 3.13
N GLY A 183 -10.62 -0.93 2.70
CA GLY A 183 -9.71 -1.88 3.31
C GLY A 183 -8.39 -2.02 2.57
N ALA A 184 -7.49 -2.84 3.12
CA ALA A 184 -6.26 -3.23 2.48
C ALA A 184 -6.50 -4.46 1.57
N PRO A 185 -6.36 -4.35 0.24
CA PRO A 185 -6.48 -5.50 -0.65
C PRO A 185 -5.27 -6.43 -0.49
N LEU A 186 -5.51 -7.71 -0.65
CA LEU A 186 -4.50 -8.74 -0.82
C LEU A 186 -4.34 -8.97 -2.32
N LEU A 187 -3.31 -8.39 -2.92
CA LEU A 187 -3.11 -8.39 -4.36
C LEU A 187 -2.50 -9.71 -4.85
N GLY A 188 -2.70 -10.05 -6.11
CA GLY A 188 -2.11 -11.24 -6.73
C GLY A 188 -2.81 -12.57 -6.40
N LEU A 189 -4.04 -12.54 -5.91
CA LEU A 189 -4.90 -13.72 -5.78
C LEU A 189 -5.79 -13.90 -7.02
N LYS A 190 -6.28 -15.12 -7.26
CA LYS A 190 -7.25 -15.41 -8.33
C LYS A 190 -8.60 -14.73 -8.12
N GLY A 191 -8.95 -14.47 -6.87
CA GLY A 191 -10.15 -13.75 -6.46
C GLY A 191 -9.82 -12.56 -5.59
N LEU A 192 -10.83 -11.75 -5.31
CA LEU A 192 -10.68 -10.54 -4.53
C LEU A 192 -10.77 -10.83 -3.04
N VAL A 193 -9.76 -10.38 -2.31
CA VAL A 193 -9.72 -10.40 -0.84
C VAL A 193 -9.32 -9.02 -0.35
N VAL A 194 -10.19 -8.38 0.43
CA VAL A 194 -9.92 -7.07 1.06
C VAL A 194 -10.05 -7.22 2.56
N LYS A 195 -9.00 -6.84 3.28
CA LYS A 195 -8.95 -6.87 4.74
C LYS A 195 -9.31 -5.52 5.32
N THR A 196 -10.32 -5.49 6.19
CA THR A 196 -10.61 -4.32 7.05
C THR A 196 -9.97 -4.49 8.43
N HIS A 197 -9.82 -3.39 9.17
CA HIS A 197 -9.34 -3.44 10.55
C HIS A 197 -10.36 -4.19 11.44
N GLY A 198 -9.88 -4.82 12.55
CA GLY A 198 -10.77 -5.53 13.47
C GLY A 198 -11.82 -4.64 14.14
N SER A 199 -11.51 -3.35 14.34
CA SER A 199 -12.42 -2.33 14.88
C SER A 199 -13.15 -1.52 13.81
N ALA A 200 -13.15 -1.98 12.54
CA ALA A 200 -13.74 -1.26 11.42
C ALA A 200 -15.24 -0.95 11.69
N LYS A 201 -15.62 0.28 11.41
CA LYS A 201 -17.01 0.75 11.49
C LYS A 201 -17.74 0.50 10.17
N ALA A 202 -19.05 0.67 10.16
CA ALA A 202 -19.90 0.45 9.00
C ALA A 202 -19.44 1.22 7.75
N ILE A 203 -18.90 2.44 7.93
CA ILE A 203 -18.41 3.27 6.81
C ILE A 203 -17.17 2.64 6.13
N GLU A 204 -16.24 2.10 6.90
CA GLU A 204 -15.03 1.44 6.37
C GLU A 204 -15.41 0.15 5.64
N ILE A 205 -16.35 -0.63 6.19
CA ILE A 205 -16.86 -1.84 5.52
C ILE A 205 -17.57 -1.47 4.22
N LYS A 206 -18.37 -0.39 4.21
CA LYS A 206 -19.00 0.13 2.99
C LYS A 206 -17.95 0.48 1.93
N HIS A 207 -16.90 1.23 2.29
CA HIS A 207 -15.85 1.60 1.36
C HIS A 207 -15.07 0.38 0.87
N ALA A 208 -14.80 -0.61 1.72
CA ALA A 208 -14.19 -1.87 1.30
C ALA A 208 -15.05 -2.63 0.28
N ILE A 209 -16.37 -2.65 0.43
CA ILE A 209 -17.28 -3.26 -0.55
C ILE A 209 -17.24 -2.49 -1.89
N PHE A 210 -17.27 -1.15 -1.86
CA PHE A 210 -17.15 -0.35 -3.09
C PHE A 210 -15.81 -0.57 -3.78
N GLN A 211 -14.72 -0.66 -3.01
CA GLN A 211 -13.40 -1.02 -3.54
C GLN A 211 -13.43 -2.39 -4.23
N CYS A 212 -14.14 -3.37 -3.67
CA CYS A 212 -14.35 -4.66 -4.30
C CYS A 212 -15.09 -4.56 -5.65
N VAL A 213 -16.10 -3.71 -5.74
CA VAL A 213 -16.86 -3.49 -6.99
C VAL A 213 -15.93 -2.89 -8.05
N GLN A 214 -15.19 -1.84 -7.72
CA GLN A 214 -14.22 -1.20 -8.63
C GLN A 214 -13.16 -2.20 -9.09
N PHE A 215 -12.59 -2.96 -8.16
CA PHE A 215 -11.60 -3.97 -8.44
C PHE A 215 -12.07 -5.00 -9.48
N LYS A 216 -13.32 -5.46 -9.33
CA LYS A 216 -13.95 -6.39 -10.28
C LYS A 216 -14.22 -5.75 -11.64
N GLN A 217 -14.77 -4.52 -11.65
CA GLN A 217 -15.08 -3.78 -12.88
C GLN A 217 -13.81 -3.50 -13.70
N GLN A 218 -12.70 -3.16 -13.04
CA GLN A 218 -11.41 -2.86 -13.67
C GLN A 218 -10.58 -4.11 -14.00
N LYS A 219 -11.07 -5.31 -13.68
CA LYS A 219 -10.38 -6.60 -13.94
C LYS A 219 -8.95 -6.62 -13.40
N ILE A 220 -8.75 -6.14 -12.16
CA ILE A 220 -7.41 -5.94 -11.60
C ILE A 220 -6.62 -7.25 -11.50
N ASN A 221 -7.28 -8.34 -11.08
CA ASN A 221 -6.59 -9.65 -10.95
C ASN A 221 -6.10 -10.17 -12.30
N GLU A 222 -6.88 -9.99 -13.35
CA GLU A 222 -6.54 -10.35 -14.72
C GLU A 222 -5.34 -9.52 -15.22
N LYS A 223 -5.38 -8.20 -15.04
CA LYS A 223 -4.27 -7.30 -15.40
C LYS A 223 -2.99 -7.64 -14.65
N ILE A 224 -3.07 -7.91 -13.34
CA ILE A 224 -1.91 -8.34 -12.55
C ILE A 224 -1.34 -9.65 -13.10
N ALA A 225 -2.17 -10.63 -13.41
CA ALA A 225 -1.73 -11.91 -13.92
C ALA A 225 -1.03 -11.77 -15.30
N GLU A 226 -1.59 -10.95 -16.19
CA GLU A 226 -1.02 -10.67 -17.52
C GLU A 226 0.37 -10.02 -17.40
N HIS A 227 0.51 -8.92 -16.67
CA HIS A 227 1.77 -8.18 -16.54
C HIS A 227 2.87 -8.96 -15.80
N ILE A 228 2.51 -9.83 -14.85
CA ILE A 228 3.49 -10.66 -14.16
C ILE A 228 3.98 -11.80 -15.05
N LEU A 229 3.15 -12.31 -15.96
CA LEU A 229 3.53 -13.37 -16.89
C LEU A 229 4.41 -12.87 -18.03
N GLU A 230 4.22 -11.63 -18.49
CA GLU A 230 5.02 -11.02 -19.56
C GLU A 230 6.52 -10.97 -19.25
N ASP A 231 6.91 -10.93 -17.97
CA ASP A 231 8.30 -10.88 -17.54
C ASP A 231 8.91 -12.25 -17.21
N GLN A 232 8.15 -13.32 -17.25
CA GLN A 232 8.73 -14.65 -17.05
C GLN A 232 9.39 -15.09 -18.37
N PRO A 233 10.70 -15.39 -18.40
CA PRO A 233 11.31 -15.99 -19.56
C PRO A 233 10.55 -17.27 -19.93
N ASP A 234 10.27 -17.42 -21.21
CA ASP A 234 9.49 -18.54 -21.76
C ASP A 234 10.17 -19.87 -21.41
N LYS A 235 9.73 -20.51 -20.32
CA LYS A 235 10.27 -21.80 -19.85
C LYS A 235 10.02 -22.96 -20.83
N THR A 236 9.41 -22.66 -21.98
CA THR A 236 9.20 -23.64 -23.05
C THR A 236 10.45 -23.85 -23.93
N ALA A 237 11.41 -22.94 -23.91
CA ALA A 237 12.63 -23.07 -24.71
C ALA A 237 13.67 -24.07 -24.12
N GLU A 238 13.70 -24.25 -22.78
CA GLU A 238 14.68 -25.12 -22.12
C GLU A 238 14.35 -26.62 -22.16
N LYS A 239 13.17 -27.03 -22.67
CA LYS A 239 12.79 -28.44 -22.77
C LYS A 239 13.04 -29.08 -24.13
N GLN A 240 13.64 -28.40 -25.08
CA GLN A 240 13.96 -28.93 -26.40
C GLN A 240 15.44 -29.21 -26.63
N GLU A 241 16.31 -28.97 -25.61
CA GLU A 241 17.76 -29.27 -25.70
C GLU A 241 18.23 -30.39 -24.71
N GLN A 242 17.34 -31.29 -24.30
CA GLN A 242 17.75 -32.49 -23.55
C GLN A 242 17.24 -33.77 -24.24
#